data_26c5af722ecb231b720e5c8f2cfe5d87
#
_entry.id   26c5af722ecb231b720e5c8f2cfe5d87
#
_cell.length_a   1.000
_cell.length_b   1.000
_cell.length_c   1.000
_cell.angle_alpha   90.00
_cell.angle_beta   90.00
_cell.angle_gamma   90.00
#
_symmetry.space_group_name_H-M   'P 1'
#
loop_
_entity.id
_entity.type
_entity.pdbx_description
1 polymer ?
#
loop_
_entity_poly.entity_id
_entity_poly.type
_entity_poly.pdbx_seq_one_letter_code
_entity_poly.pdbx_strand_id
1 'polypeptide(L)'
;PNDCSIGDIDGDGQYELFVKWDPSNSKDNSQAGYTGNVFIDAYKLDMTSEQPTRLWRIDLGVNIRAGAHYTQFLVYDFDGDGKVEMICKTAAGSKDGNGNYVSDAATDESIKAVDNTKDWRNSSGKVTGGQEWLTVFNGETGEAIHTVLYNPNRNGNYDSLDGVNGWTKNWDDRNGKTD
;
A
#
# COMPACT_ATOMS: atom_id res chain seq x y z
N PRO A 1 9.75 -9.30 8.74
CA PRO A 1 9.74 -7.91 8.26
C PRO A 1 10.58 -7.81 7.00
N ASN A 2 10.24 -6.86 6.14
CA ASN A 2 10.98 -6.61 4.90
C ASN A 2 11.51 -5.17 4.85
N ASP A 3 10.76 -4.22 5.39
CA ASP A 3 11.13 -2.81 5.43
C ASP A 3 10.57 -2.15 6.69
N CYS A 4 11.17 -1.08 7.17
CA CYS A 4 10.69 -0.34 8.33
C CYS A 4 11.00 1.16 8.22
N SER A 5 10.22 1.95 8.94
CA SER A 5 10.40 3.38 9.14
C SER A 5 10.02 3.75 10.57
N ILE A 6 10.31 4.97 10.98
CA ILE A 6 9.97 5.49 12.30
C ILE A 6 9.33 6.87 12.16
N GLY A 7 8.48 7.24 13.10
CA GLY A 7 7.89 8.56 13.17
C GLY A 7 7.10 8.75 14.46
N ASP A 8 6.93 9.98 14.87
CA ASP A 8 6.15 10.38 16.02
C ASP A 8 4.67 10.47 15.60
N ILE A 9 3.87 9.47 15.98
CA ILE A 9 2.49 9.36 15.53
C ILE A 9 1.48 10.09 16.41
N ASP A 10 1.82 10.36 17.66
CA ASP A 10 0.93 11.02 18.63
C ASP A 10 1.44 12.40 19.09
N GLY A 11 2.62 12.83 18.63
CA GLY A 11 3.20 14.13 18.93
C GLY A 11 3.85 14.21 20.30
N ASP A 12 4.17 13.08 20.93
CA ASP A 12 4.76 13.02 22.28
C ASP A 12 6.30 13.14 22.30
N GLY A 13 6.92 13.21 21.11
CA GLY A 13 8.37 13.30 20.93
C GLY A 13 9.08 11.96 20.99
N GLN A 14 8.38 10.85 21.14
CA GLN A 14 8.91 9.51 20.99
C GLN A 14 8.50 8.93 19.63
N TYR A 15 9.32 8.07 19.06
CA TYR A 15 9.04 7.52 17.74
C TYR A 15 8.49 6.12 17.82
N GLU A 16 7.41 5.90 17.09
CA GLU A 16 6.84 4.59 16.82
C GLU A 16 7.50 3.93 15.61
N LEU A 17 7.39 2.61 15.54
CA LEU A 17 7.97 1.80 14.49
C LEU A 17 6.89 1.35 13.50
N PHE A 18 7.08 1.65 12.23
CA PHE A 18 6.29 1.14 11.11
C PHE A 18 7.04 -0.03 10.46
N VAL A 19 6.37 -1.16 10.28
CA VAL A 19 6.99 -2.38 9.77
C VAL A 19 6.16 -2.96 8.64
N LYS A 20 6.78 -3.15 7.48
CA LYS A 20 6.19 -3.92 6.39
C LYS A 20 6.49 -5.41 6.56
N TRP A 21 5.46 -6.22 6.47
CA TRP A 21 5.52 -7.67 6.57
C TRP A 21 5.18 -8.32 5.24
N ASP A 22 6.15 -8.99 4.64
CA ASP A 22 5.91 -9.84 3.50
C ASP A 22 5.49 -11.24 3.95
N PRO A 23 4.62 -11.92 3.21
CA PRO A 23 4.29 -13.32 3.44
C PRO A 23 5.49 -14.21 3.13
N SER A 24 5.56 -15.40 3.76
CA SER A 24 6.64 -16.35 3.53
C SER A 24 6.75 -16.86 2.09
N ASN A 25 5.68 -16.70 1.29
CA ASN A 25 5.61 -17.06 -0.12
C ASN A 25 5.74 -15.85 -1.06
N SER A 26 6.32 -14.74 -0.60
CA SER A 26 6.61 -13.59 -1.46
C SER A 26 7.49 -13.99 -2.64
N LYS A 27 7.28 -13.36 -3.80
CA LYS A 27 7.92 -13.73 -5.05
C LYS A 27 8.29 -12.50 -5.86
N ASP A 28 9.47 -12.52 -6.42
CA ASP A 28 9.86 -11.58 -7.47
C ASP A 28 8.95 -11.70 -8.70
N ASN A 29 8.85 -10.63 -9.48
CA ASN A 29 8.05 -10.59 -10.71
C ASN A 29 8.51 -11.58 -11.78
N SER A 30 9.77 -12.00 -11.75
CA SER A 30 10.28 -13.03 -12.64
C SER A 30 9.70 -14.41 -12.33
N GLN A 31 9.15 -14.60 -11.12
CA GLN A 31 8.64 -15.88 -10.65
C GLN A 31 7.09 -15.93 -10.80
N ALA A 32 6.59 -17.05 -11.27
CA ALA A 32 5.16 -17.34 -11.27
C ALA A 32 4.70 -17.84 -9.89
N GLY A 33 3.42 -17.63 -9.60
CA GLY A 33 2.74 -18.13 -8.41
C GLY A 33 2.09 -17.01 -7.60
N TYR A 34 1.05 -17.36 -6.88
CA TYR A 34 0.34 -16.45 -5.98
C TYR A 34 1.20 -16.14 -4.75
N THR A 35 1.10 -14.91 -4.26
CA THR A 35 1.65 -14.48 -2.98
C THR A 35 0.52 -14.26 -1.97
N GLY A 36 0.82 -14.35 -0.69
CA GLY A 36 -0.04 -13.83 0.36
C GLY A 36 -0.06 -12.30 0.37
N ASN A 37 -0.85 -11.72 1.27
CA ASN A 37 -0.97 -10.29 1.42
C ASN A 37 0.28 -9.68 2.08
N VAL A 38 0.57 -8.45 1.71
CA VAL A 38 1.50 -7.59 2.43
C VAL A 38 0.74 -6.86 3.53
N PHE A 39 1.34 -6.78 4.71
CA PHE A 39 0.81 -6.00 5.82
C PHE A 39 1.76 -4.89 6.20
N ILE A 40 1.22 -3.77 6.66
CA ILE A 40 1.99 -2.71 7.31
C ILE A 40 1.41 -2.51 8.70
N ASP A 41 2.27 -2.63 9.70
CA ASP A 41 1.91 -2.48 11.12
C ASP A 41 2.59 -1.25 11.71
N ALA A 42 1.92 -0.57 12.64
CA ALA A 42 2.59 0.35 13.55
C ALA A 42 2.70 -0.26 14.96
N TYR A 43 3.81 0.00 15.61
CA TYR A 43 4.12 -0.49 16.95
C TYR A 43 4.59 0.65 17.85
N LYS A 44 4.00 0.72 19.04
CA LYS A 44 4.57 1.51 20.13
C LYS A 44 5.68 0.71 20.80
N LEU A 45 6.84 1.35 20.95
CA LEU A 45 8.00 0.78 21.60
C LEU A 45 7.95 1.13 23.10
N ASP A 46 7.77 0.13 23.95
CA ASP A 46 7.86 0.30 25.39
C ASP A 46 9.15 -0.37 25.89
N MET A 47 10.10 0.44 26.32
CA MET A 47 11.40 -0.05 26.82
C MET A 47 11.28 -0.84 28.13
N THR A 48 10.11 -0.85 28.76
CA THR A 48 9.82 -1.64 29.96
C THR A 48 9.16 -2.98 29.64
N SER A 49 8.73 -3.18 28.38
CA SER A 49 8.08 -4.39 27.88
C SER A 49 9.03 -5.20 27.00
N GLU A 50 8.98 -6.54 27.12
CA GLU A 50 9.73 -7.42 26.22
C GLU A 50 9.20 -7.45 24.80
N GLN A 51 7.97 -6.99 24.58
CA GLN A 51 7.31 -7.01 23.29
C GLN A 51 6.71 -5.64 22.96
N PRO A 52 6.90 -5.15 21.72
CA PRO A 52 6.24 -3.93 21.28
C PRO A 52 4.72 -4.12 21.18
N THR A 53 3.97 -3.08 21.44
CA THR A 53 2.52 -3.09 21.30
C THR A 53 2.15 -2.72 19.87
N ARG A 54 1.47 -3.63 19.14
CA ARG A 54 0.92 -3.29 17.83
C ARG A 54 -0.29 -2.37 18.00
N LEU A 55 -0.24 -1.21 17.37
CA LEU A 55 -1.30 -0.20 17.40
C LEU A 55 -2.38 -0.51 16.36
N TRP A 56 -1.97 -0.76 15.13
CA TRP A 56 -2.87 -1.09 14.03
C TRP A 56 -2.18 -1.95 12.97
N ARG A 57 -2.96 -2.46 12.03
CA ARG A 57 -2.50 -3.21 10.86
C ARG A 57 -3.28 -2.80 9.62
N ILE A 58 -2.58 -2.44 8.57
CA ILE A 58 -3.09 -2.25 7.22
C ILE A 58 -2.90 -3.56 6.45
N ASP A 59 -3.94 -4.02 5.74
CA ASP A 59 -3.88 -5.16 4.83
C ASP A 59 -3.93 -4.65 3.38
N LEU A 60 -2.86 -4.82 2.63
CA LEU A 60 -2.80 -4.33 1.25
C LEU A 60 -3.59 -5.19 0.25
N GLY A 61 -4.10 -6.33 0.69
CA GLY A 61 -4.98 -7.18 -0.11
C GLY A 61 -4.29 -7.96 -1.22
N VAL A 62 -5.07 -8.71 -1.96
CA VAL A 62 -4.57 -9.64 -2.98
C VAL A 62 -4.08 -8.96 -4.25
N ASN A 63 -4.51 -7.73 -4.49
CA ASN A 63 -4.17 -6.96 -5.69
C ASN A 63 -2.88 -6.13 -5.54
N ILE A 64 -2.18 -6.26 -4.41
CA ILE A 64 -0.80 -5.82 -4.21
C ILE A 64 0.07 -7.07 -4.09
N ARG A 65 0.99 -7.23 -5.04
CA ARG A 65 1.89 -8.39 -5.06
C ARG A 65 2.99 -8.24 -4.01
N ALA A 66 3.24 -9.29 -3.24
CA ALA A 66 4.34 -9.32 -2.30
C ALA A 66 5.66 -9.70 -2.98
N GLY A 67 6.67 -8.88 -2.79
CA GLY A 67 8.04 -9.11 -3.26
C GLY A 67 9.02 -8.25 -2.49
N ALA A 68 10.27 -8.66 -2.41
CA ALA A 68 11.27 -8.08 -1.52
C ALA A 68 11.53 -6.57 -1.72
N HIS A 69 11.25 -6.06 -2.92
CA HIS A 69 11.50 -4.67 -3.28
C HIS A 69 10.23 -3.91 -3.66
N TYR A 70 9.06 -4.48 -3.35
CA TYR A 70 7.78 -3.91 -3.76
C TYR A 70 7.11 -3.18 -2.61
N THR A 71 6.17 -2.30 -2.96
CA THR A 71 5.35 -1.55 -2.01
C THR A 71 6.20 -0.71 -1.06
N GLN A 72 6.87 0.26 -1.64
CA GLN A 72 7.54 1.32 -0.88
C GLN A 72 6.49 2.08 -0.08
N PHE A 73 6.85 2.51 1.12
CA PHE A 73 6.02 3.38 1.93
C PHE A 73 6.84 4.52 2.53
N LEU A 74 6.19 5.62 2.82
CA LEU A 74 6.80 6.81 3.41
C LEU A 74 6.09 7.12 4.72
N VAL A 75 6.86 7.55 5.71
CA VAL A 75 6.36 8.04 7.00
C VAL A 75 6.92 9.43 7.20
N TYR A 76 6.06 10.41 7.30
CA TYR A 76 6.43 11.81 7.49
C TYR A 76 5.24 12.63 7.95
N ASP A 77 5.48 13.77 8.59
CA ASP A 77 4.45 14.77 8.89
C ASP A 77 4.19 15.57 7.60
N PHE A 78 3.18 15.14 6.82
CA PHE A 78 2.90 15.72 5.51
C PHE A 78 2.04 16.97 5.58
N ASP A 79 1.27 17.19 6.64
CA ASP A 79 0.41 18.36 6.80
C ASP A 79 0.96 19.40 7.79
N GLY A 80 2.04 19.08 8.52
CA GLY A 80 2.76 19.98 9.39
C GLY A 80 2.11 20.13 10.76
N ASP A 81 1.32 19.16 11.22
CA ASP A 81 0.63 19.21 12.50
C ASP A 81 1.47 18.66 13.68
N GLY A 82 2.64 18.12 13.39
CA GLY A 82 3.57 17.55 14.36
C GLY A 82 3.39 16.05 14.59
N LYS A 83 2.49 15.39 13.87
CA LYS A 83 2.28 13.95 13.85
C LYS A 83 2.57 13.40 12.45
N VAL A 84 2.95 12.15 12.37
CA VAL A 84 3.26 11.58 11.06
C VAL A 84 2.06 10.85 10.45
N GLU A 85 1.96 10.94 9.12
CA GLU A 85 1.16 10.08 8.29
C GLU A 85 2.03 8.99 7.68
N MET A 86 1.37 7.95 7.18
CA MET A 86 1.96 6.94 6.34
C MET A 86 1.32 6.96 4.95
N ILE A 87 2.14 6.91 3.90
CA ILE A 87 1.68 6.89 2.51
C ILE A 87 2.24 5.66 1.82
N CYS A 88 1.37 4.92 1.13
CA CYS A 88 1.81 3.84 0.26
C CYS A 88 0.87 3.63 -0.92
N LYS A 89 1.33 2.82 -1.88
CA LYS A 89 0.50 2.33 -2.98
C LYS A 89 -0.50 1.29 -2.47
N THR A 90 -1.75 1.42 -2.91
CA THR A 90 -2.86 0.52 -2.60
C THR A 90 -3.63 0.15 -3.86
N ALA A 91 -4.58 -0.77 -3.73
CA ALA A 91 -5.44 -1.22 -4.82
C ALA A 91 -6.80 -1.70 -4.29
N ALA A 92 -7.68 -2.12 -5.18
CA ALA A 92 -8.95 -2.74 -4.81
C ALA A 92 -8.73 -3.89 -3.82
N GLY A 93 -9.47 -3.87 -2.72
CA GLY A 93 -9.38 -4.86 -1.64
C GLY A 93 -8.39 -4.52 -0.53
N SER A 94 -7.61 -3.42 -0.66
CA SER A 94 -6.79 -2.92 0.45
C SER A 94 -7.67 -2.38 1.59
N LYS A 95 -7.28 -2.67 2.83
CA LYS A 95 -8.00 -2.28 4.04
C LYS A 95 -7.11 -1.50 4.99
N ASP A 96 -7.68 -0.49 5.59
CA ASP A 96 -7.05 0.36 6.59
C ASP A 96 -6.94 -0.30 7.97
N GLY A 97 -6.40 0.43 8.95
CA GLY A 97 -6.21 -0.02 10.33
C GLY A 97 -7.51 -0.37 11.05
N ASN A 98 -8.65 0.15 10.61
CA ASN A 98 -9.99 -0.12 11.13
C ASN A 98 -10.72 -1.24 10.38
N GLY A 99 -10.12 -1.76 9.29
CA GLY A 99 -10.69 -2.82 8.46
C GLY A 99 -11.63 -2.32 7.36
N ASN A 100 -11.75 -1.00 7.15
CA ASN A 100 -12.51 -0.39 6.07
C ASN A 100 -11.71 -0.47 4.76
N TYR A 101 -12.41 -0.45 3.63
CA TYR A 101 -11.72 -0.36 2.35
C TYR A 101 -11.16 1.05 2.14
N VAL A 102 -9.92 1.13 1.68
CA VAL A 102 -9.26 2.43 1.43
C VAL A 102 -9.94 3.26 0.34
N SER A 103 -10.74 2.63 -0.53
CA SER A 103 -11.59 3.30 -1.51
C SER A 103 -12.63 4.23 -0.87
N ASP A 104 -13.02 3.96 0.37
CA ASP A 104 -14.02 4.76 1.08
C ASP A 104 -13.49 6.17 1.41
N ALA A 105 -12.16 6.32 1.50
CA ALA A 105 -11.47 7.59 1.72
C ALA A 105 -11.25 8.42 0.44
N ALA A 106 -11.70 7.92 -0.72
CA ALA A 106 -11.57 8.65 -1.98
C ALA A 106 -12.66 9.72 -2.13
N THR A 107 -12.33 10.80 -2.84
CA THR A 107 -13.34 11.75 -3.37
C THR A 107 -13.74 11.43 -4.80
N ASP A 108 -12.92 10.67 -5.53
CA ASP A 108 -13.16 10.23 -6.89
C ASP A 108 -14.16 9.08 -6.92
N GLU A 109 -15.31 9.30 -7.56
CA GLU A 109 -16.39 8.31 -7.69
C GLU A 109 -15.95 7.06 -8.47
N SER A 110 -14.95 7.16 -9.34
CA SER A 110 -14.42 6.00 -10.06
C SER A 110 -13.66 5.04 -9.14
N ILE A 111 -13.07 5.55 -8.06
CA ILE A 111 -12.42 4.75 -7.01
C ILE A 111 -13.47 4.11 -6.10
N LYS A 112 -14.45 4.90 -5.64
CA LYS A 112 -15.53 4.40 -4.77
C LYS A 112 -16.36 3.30 -5.41
N ALA A 113 -16.55 3.37 -6.73
CA ALA A 113 -17.34 2.40 -7.48
C ALA A 113 -16.63 1.06 -7.74
N VAL A 114 -15.36 0.92 -7.33
CA VAL A 114 -14.59 -0.29 -7.59
C VAL A 114 -15.08 -1.46 -6.74
N ASP A 115 -15.20 -2.63 -7.36
CA ASP A 115 -15.45 -3.88 -6.64
C ASP A 115 -14.19 -4.32 -5.88
N ASN A 116 -14.16 -4.06 -4.58
CA ASN A 116 -13.07 -4.41 -3.68
C ASN A 116 -12.90 -5.92 -3.46
N THR A 117 -13.84 -6.74 -3.91
CA THR A 117 -13.75 -8.21 -3.78
C THR A 117 -13.12 -8.88 -5.01
N LYS A 118 -12.91 -8.10 -6.08
CA LYS A 118 -12.40 -8.64 -7.34
C LYS A 118 -10.89 -8.90 -7.27
N ASP A 119 -10.54 -10.14 -7.62
CA ASP A 119 -9.13 -10.54 -7.80
C ASP A 119 -8.69 -10.25 -9.23
N TRP A 120 -7.70 -9.38 -9.38
CA TRP A 120 -7.14 -8.97 -10.67
C TRP A 120 -5.87 -9.76 -11.07
N ARG A 121 -5.54 -10.81 -10.30
CA ARG A 121 -4.40 -11.65 -10.61
C ARG A 121 -4.72 -12.63 -11.74
N ASN A 122 -3.76 -12.83 -12.62
CA ASN A 122 -3.83 -13.88 -13.64
C ASN A 122 -3.48 -15.26 -13.06
N SER A 123 -3.52 -16.32 -13.88
CA SER A 123 -3.18 -17.69 -13.49
C SER A 123 -1.75 -17.88 -13.00
N SER A 124 -0.85 -16.94 -13.30
CA SER A 124 0.52 -16.91 -12.79
C SER A 124 0.66 -16.11 -11.50
N GLY A 125 -0.45 -15.67 -10.89
CA GLY A 125 -0.46 -14.89 -9.66
C GLY A 125 0.05 -13.46 -9.78
N LYS A 126 0.13 -12.93 -11.00
CA LYS A 126 0.56 -11.56 -11.28
C LYS A 126 -0.65 -10.66 -11.43
N VAL A 127 -0.62 -9.48 -10.80
CA VAL A 127 -1.69 -8.49 -10.95
C VAL A 127 -1.56 -7.82 -12.31
N THR A 128 -2.57 -8.01 -13.15
CA THR A 128 -2.55 -7.55 -14.55
C THR A 128 -3.70 -6.62 -14.90
N GLY A 129 -4.45 -6.15 -13.92
CA GLY A 129 -5.56 -5.23 -14.11
C GLY A 129 -5.96 -4.55 -12.82
N GLY A 130 -7.02 -3.75 -12.91
CA GLY A 130 -7.52 -2.96 -11.79
C GLY A 130 -6.89 -1.58 -11.74
N GLN A 131 -7.45 -0.73 -10.88
CA GLN A 131 -6.88 0.58 -10.56
C GLN A 131 -5.82 0.43 -9.48
N GLU A 132 -4.82 1.29 -9.55
CA GLU A 132 -3.84 1.48 -8.49
C GLU A 132 -4.03 2.85 -7.87
N TRP A 133 -3.85 2.92 -6.58
CA TRP A 133 -4.10 4.11 -5.79
C TRP A 133 -2.88 4.48 -4.96
N LEU A 134 -2.81 5.75 -4.59
CA LEU A 134 -1.98 6.24 -3.51
C LEU A 134 -2.89 6.58 -2.34
N THR A 135 -2.64 5.99 -1.19
CA THR A 135 -3.44 6.24 0.02
C THR A 135 -2.57 6.85 1.11
N VAL A 136 -3.09 7.90 1.73
CA VAL A 136 -2.55 8.51 2.94
C VAL A 136 -3.32 7.94 4.12
N PHE A 137 -2.59 7.49 5.14
CA PHE A 137 -3.13 6.92 6.36
C PHE A 137 -2.73 7.79 7.55
N ASN A 138 -3.66 8.01 8.46
CA ASN A 138 -3.36 8.61 9.75
C ASN A 138 -2.38 7.72 10.54
N GLY A 139 -1.28 8.29 11.02
CA GLY A 139 -0.24 7.53 11.71
C GLY A 139 -0.70 6.92 13.03
N GLU A 140 -1.56 7.62 13.77
CA GLU A 140 -2.04 7.20 15.09
C GLU A 140 -3.03 6.03 15.01
N THR A 141 -3.93 6.05 14.02
CA THR A 141 -5.05 5.11 13.91
C THR A 141 -4.91 4.08 12.80
N GLY A 142 -4.09 4.35 11.80
CA GLY A 142 -4.00 3.56 10.57
C GLY A 142 -5.22 3.75 9.65
N GLU A 143 -6.12 4.69 9.94
CA GLU A 143 -7.29 5.01 9.12
C GLU A 143 -6.86 5.63 7.79
N ALA A 144 -7.47 5.20 6.68
CA ALA A 144 -7.27 5.84 5.39
C ALA A 144 -7.97 7.21 5.39
N ILE A 145 -7.20 8.30 5.21
CA ILE A 145 -7.72 9.67 5.22
C ILE A 145 -7.86 10.26 3.81
N HIS A 146 -7.10 9.76 2.86
CA HIS A 146 -7.19 10.20 1.48
C HIS A 146 -6.69 9.13 0.51
N THR A 147 -7.48 8.86 -0.55
CA THR A 147 -7.13 7.91 -1.61
C THR A 147 -7.34 8.54 -2.97
N VAL A 148 -6.31 8.51 -3.80
CA VAL A 148 -6.32 9.06 -5.16
C VAL A 148 -5.76 8.04 -6.15
N LEU A 149 -6.03 8.24 -7.45
CA LEU A 149 -5.40 7.44 -8.50
C LEU A 149 -3.88 7.59 -8.44
N TYR A 150 -3.18 6.46 -8.51
CA TYR A 150 -1.72 6.44 -8.53
C TYR A 150 -1.21 7.02 -9.85
N ASN A 151 -0.23 7.90 -9.79
CA ASN A 151 0.38 8.51 -10.95
C ASN A 151 1.88 8.19 -10.99
N PRO A 152 2.40 7.59 -12.05
CA PRO A 152 1.75 7.14 -13.30
C PRO A 152 0.97 5.84 -13.11
N ASN A 153 -0.22 5.73 -13.70
CA ASN A 153 -0.99 4.50 -13.62
C ASN A 153 -0.77 3.59 -14.84
N ARG A 154 -1.03 2.32 -14.68
CA ARG A 154 -0.76 1.33 -15.71
C ARG A 154 -1.82 1.20 -16.79
N ASN A 155 -2.95 1.87 -16.66
CA ASN A 155 -4.08 1.72 -17.57
C ASN A 155 -4.00 2.59 -18.83
N GLY A 156 -2.88 3.25 -19.06
CA GLY A 156 -2.69 4.10 -20.23
C GLY A 156 -3.59 5.33 -20.24
N ASN A 157 -4.10 5.75 -19.10
CA ASN A 157 -4.98 6.92 -18.97
C ASN A 157 -4.22 8.22 -18.68
N TYR A 158 -2.92 8.23 -18.90
CA TYR A 158 -2.12 9.43 -18.82
C TYR A 158 -1.87 9.98 -20.19
N ASP A 159 -2.70 10.91 -20.59
CA ASP A 159 -2.57 11.59 -21.88
C ASP A 159 -1.18 12.17 -22.11
N SER A 160 -0.51 12.58 -21.04
CA SER A 160 0.82 13.17 -21.12
C SER A 160 1.97 12.16 -21.08
N LEU A 161 1.72 10.93 -20.66
CA LEU A 161 2.74 9.88 -20.52
C LEU A 161 2.51 8.70 -21.45
N ASP A 162 1.31 8.57 -21.99
CA ASP A 162 1.00 7.57 -23.00
C ASP A 162 1.90 7.74 -24.23
N GLY A 163 2.58 6.67 -24.56
CA GLY A 163 3.54 6.68 -25.65
C GLY A 163 4.89 7.31 -25.32
N VAL A 164 5.05 7.91 -24.15
CA VAL A 164 6.35 8.37 -23.65
C VAL A 164 7.00 7.26 -22.86
N ASN A 165 8.21 6.90 -23.23
CA ASN A 165 9.03 5.89 -22.56
C ASN A 165 8.42 4.48 -22.47
N GLY A 166 7.45 4.16 -23.32
CA GLY A 166 6.80 2.86 -23.32
C GLY A 166 5.90 2.63 -22.12
N TRP A 167 5.42 3.66 -21.46
CA TRP A 167 4.41 3.62 -20.41
C TRP A 167 3.04 3.26 -20.96
N THR A 168 3.00 2.27 -21.80
CA THR A 168 1.77 1.74 -22.37
C THR A 168 1.50 0.38 -21.77
N LYS A 169 0.36 -0.12 -22.07
CA LYS A 169 -0.16 -1.44 -21.70
C LYS A 169 0.84 -2.61 -21.67
N ASN A 170 2.04 -2.47 -22.21
CA ASN A 170 2.98 -3.59 -22.33
C ASN A 170 3.92 -3.76 -21.12
N TRP A 171 4.09 -2.78 -20.28
CA TRP A 171 5.00 -2.95 -19.14
C TRP A 171 4.40 -3.82 -18.05
N ASP A 172 3.08 -3.79 -17.92
CA ASP A 172 2.34 -4.65 -17.00
C ASP A 172 2.29 -6.09 -17.45
N ASP A 173 2.06 -6.30 -18.74
CA ASP A 173 2.02 -7.63 -19.33
C ASP A 173 3.30 -8.42 -19.07
N ARG A 174 4.42 -7.72 -19.04
CA ARG A 174 5.73 -8.35 -18.84
C ARG A 174 6.01 -8.67 -17.40
N ASN A 175 5.56 -7.86 -16.48
CA ASN A 175 6.00 -7.93 -15.09
C ASN A 175 4.86 -8.15 -14.09
N GLY A 176 3.60 -7.87 -14.43
CA GLY A 176 2.46 -7.93 -13.49
C GLY A 176 2.73 -7.09 -12.25
N LYS A 177 3.27 -5.90 -12.43
CA LYS A 177 3.78 -5.10 -11.33
C LYS A 177 2.70 -4.34 -10.60
N THR A 178 2.77 -4.42 -9.31
CA THR A 178 2.14 -3.50 -8.36
C THR A 178 3.18 -2.98 -7.37
N ASP A 179 4.37 -2.77 -7.83
CA ASP A 179 5.48 -2.24 -7.07
C ASP A 179 5.56 -0.71 -7.15
#